data_f661085bbc1026a41829fd4f89b17b9a
#
_entry.id   f661085bbc1026a41829fd4f89b17b9a
#
_cell.length_a   1.000
_cell.length_b   1.000
_cell.length_c   1.000
_cell.angle_alpha   90.00
_cell.angle_beta   90.00
_cell.angle_gamma   90.00
#
_symmetry.space_group_name_H-M   'P 1'
#
loop_
_entity.id
_entity.type
_entity.pdbx_description
1 polymer ?
#
loop_
_entity_poly.entity_id
_entity_poly.type
_entity_poly.pdbx_seq_one_letter_code
_entity_poly.pdbx_strand_id
1 'polypeptide(L)'
;ALLMASDIPVFTGVGGGLTKGHRVVNLAMYAEMQGAMGVVVNVPTSGLVISRMRRTIDIPIVVTVANHGTDYARRIDDGAAIFNVAAGSATAEIVAEIRAQYPDIPIIATGGPSDESILRTIDAGANAITYTPPSSAELFKHTMERYRMGLPYE
;
A
#
# COMPACT_ATOMS: atom_id res chain seq x y z
N ALA A 1 -4.82 15.13 -11.38
CA ALA A 1 -5.37 16.07 -10.39
C ALA A 1 -4.68 15.93 -9.03
N LEU A 2 -4.73 14.75 -8.35
CA LEU A 2 -4.12 14.58 -7.02
C LEU A 2 -2.60 14.85 -7.02
N LEU A 3 -1.86 14.28 -7.97
CA LEU A 3 -0.40 14.48 -8.08
C LEU A 3 0.00 15.95 -8.28
N MET A 4 -0.85 16.74 -8.93
CA MET A 4 -0.59 18.17 -9.16
C MET A 4 -1.03 19.06 -7.99
N ALA A 5 -1.87 18.55 -7.11
CA ALA A 5 -2.43 19.30 -5.98
C ALA A 5 -1.83 18.88 -4.62
N SER A 6 -0.97 17.87 -4.62
CA SER A 6 -0.40 17.29 -3.39
C SER A 6 1.05 17.74 -3.21
N ASP A 7 1.36 18.28 -2.04
CA ASP A 7 2.72 18.61 -1.62
C ASP A 7 3.42 17.44 -0.90
N ILE A 8 2.72 16.30 -0.78
CA ILE A 8 3.27 15.07 -0.17
C ILE A 8 3.46 13.98 -1.24
N PRO A 9 4.37 13.00 -0.98
CA PRO A 9 4.59 11.88 -1.88
C PRO A 9 3.32 11.08 -2.15
N VAL A 10 3.05 10.75 -3.41
CA VAL A 10 1.87 9.99 -3.83
C VAL A 10 2.29 8.67 -4.49
N PHE A 11 1.78 7.56 -3.99
CA PHE A 11 1.84 6.27 -4.64
C PHE A 11 0.57 6.00 -5.43
N THR A 12 0.70 5.49 -6.65
CA THR A 12 -0.42 5.32 -7.59
C THR A 12 -0.67 3.85 -7.88
N GLY A 13 -1.90 3.38 -7.66
CA GLY A 13 -2.32 2.03 -8.06
C GLY A 13 -2.43 1.91 -9.59
N VAL A 14 -1.71 0.95 -10.19
CA VAL A 14 -1.64 0.81 -11.65
C VAL A 14 -2.10 -0.56 -12.17
N GLY A 15 -2.29 -1.56 -11.30
CA GLY A 15 -2.67 -2.88 -11.79
C GLY A 15 -3.13 -3.86 -10.73
N GLY A 16 -3.60 -5.04 -11.19
CA GLY A 16 -4.05 -6.13 -10.34
C GLY A 16 -5.54 -6.16 -10.06
N GLY A 17 -6.33 -5.39 -10.81
CA GLY A 17 -7.78 -5.47 -10.83
C GLY A 17 -8.28 -5.71 -12.27
N LEU A 18 -9.05 -4.78 -12.78
CA LEU A 18 -9.52 -4.80 -14.17
C LEU A 18 -8.39 -4.52 -15.18
N THR A 19 -7.35 -3.79 -14.76
CA THR A 19 -6.20 -3.47 -15.62
C THR A 19 -5.16 -4.58 -15.54
N LYS A 20 -4.81 -5.14 -16.69
CA LYS A 20 -3.90 -6.30 -16.83
C LYS A 20 -2.91 -6.11 -17.97
N GLY A 21 -1.84 -6.91 -17.94
CA GLY A 21 -0.85 -7.00 -19.00
C GLY A 21 -0.11 -5.68 -19.26
N HIS A 22 0.11 -5.37 -20.55
CA HIS A 22 0.86 -4.18 -20.96
C HIS A 22 0.22 -2.84 -20.56
N ARG A 23 -1.09 -2.81 -20.30
CA ARG A 23 -1.77 -1.61 -19.80
C ARG A 23 -1.26 -1.17 -18.42
N VAL A 24 -0.88 -2.13 -17.58
CA VAL A 24 -0.26 -1.85 -16.28
C VAL A 24 1.06 -1.11 -16.47
N VAL A 25 1.88 -1.56 -17.42
CA VAL A 25 3.17 -0.92 -17.74
C VAL A 25 2.96 0.50 -18.26
N ASN A 26 1.99 0.70 -19.16
CA ASN A 26 1.68 2.03 -19.68
C ASN A 26 1.19 2.99 -18.59
N LEU A 27 0.34 2.49 -17.67
CA LEU A 27 -0.12 3.29 -16.53
C LEU A 27 1.01 3.62 -15.55
N ALA A 28 1.94 2.69 -15.34
CA ALA A 28 3.11 2.93 -14.51
C ALA A 28 4.01 4.04 -15.09
N MET A 29 4.29 3.97 -16.39
CA MET A 29 5.04 5.00 -17.10
C MET A 29 4.32 6.36 -17.03
N TYR A 30 3.00 6.38 -17.24
CA TYR A 30 2.22 7.61 -17.13
C TYR A 30 2.23 8.17 -15.71
N ALA A 31 2.12 7.32 -14.68
CA ALA A 31 2.20 7.74 -13.28
C ALA A 31 3.56 8.38 -12.96
N GLU A 32 4.66 7.79 -13.42
CA GLU A 32 6.01 8.35 -13.29
C GLU A 32 6.13 9.71 -13.96
N MET A 33 5.67 9.84 -15.21
CA MET A 33 5.66 11.12 -15.95
C MET A 33 4.83 12.21 -15.25
N GLN A 34 3.83 11.83 -14.46
CA GLN A 34 3.03 12.74 -13.65
C GLN A 34 3.64 13.05 -12.27
N GLY A 35 4.80 12.50 -11.95
CA GLY A 35 5.51 12.75 -10.70
C GLY A 35 5.05 11.86 -9.52
N ALA A 36 4.51 10.67 -9.77
CA ALA A 36 4.26 9.70 -8.71
C ALA A 36 5.59 9.28 -8.07
N MET A 37 5.60 9.09 -6.73
CA MET A 37 6.76 8.59 -6.01
C MET A 37 6.98 7.09 -6.21
N GLY A 38 5.94 6.36 -6.50
CA GLY A 38 5.98 4.92 -6.78
C GLY A 38 4.65 4.41 -7.31
N VAL A 39 4.66 3.19 -7.80
CA VAL A 39 3.47 2.52 -8.33
C VAL A 39 3.14 1.27 -7.55
N VAL A 40 1.86 1.02 -7.34
CA VAL A 40 1.36 -0.13 -6.57
C VAL A 40 0.65 -1.10 -7.50
N VAL A 41 1.00 -2.38 -7.39
CA VAL A 41 0.30 -3.48 -8.06
C VAL A 41 -0.27 -4.47 -7.05
N ASN A 42 -1.49 -4.92 -7.31
CA ASN A 42 -2.18 -5.91 -6.49
C ASN A 42 -1.77 -7.35 -6.81
N VAL A 43 -2.13 -8.28 -5.93
CA VAL A 43 -1.78 -9.71 -5.96
C VAL A 43 -1.89 -10.39 -7.33
N PRO A 44 -2.95 -10.19 -8.14
CA PRO A 44 -3.07 -10.88 -9.44
C PRO A 44 -2.07 -10.44 -10.50
N THR A 45 -1.21 -9.45 -10.21
CA THR A 45 -0.22 -8.99 -11.20
C THR A 45 0.89 -10.04 -11.37
N SER A 46 1.07 -10.51 -12.60
CA SER A 46 2.09 -11.52 -12.91
C SER A 46 3.51 -10.96 -12.83
N GLY A 47 4.47 -11.81 -12.47
CA GLY A 47 5.88 -11.46 -12.42
C GLY A 47 6.41 -10.90 -13.75
N LEU A 48 5.93 -11.43 -14.89
CA LEU A 48 6.30 -10.89 -16.20
C LEU A 48 5.92 -9.41 -16.37
N VAL A 49 4.75 -9.00 -15.85
CA VAL A 49 4.32 -7.59 -15.90
C VAL A 49 5.19 -6.74 -14.99
N ILE A 50 5.50 -7.20 -13.78
CA ILE A 50 6.39 -6.51 -12.84
C ILE A 50 7.78 -6.34 -13.45
N SER A 51 8.34 -7.39 -14.04
CA SER A 51 9.65 -7.34 -14.71
C SER A 51 9.68 -6.37 -15.90
N ARG A 52 8.57 -6.25 -16.63
CA ARG A 52 8.45 -5.26 -17.71
C ARG A 52 8.38 -3.84 -17.15
N MET A 53 7.61 -3.62 -16.07
CA MET A 53 7.56 -2.32 -15.40
C MET A 53 8.95 -1.89 -14.95
N ARG A 54 9.68 -2.78 -14.24
CA ARG A 54 11.07 -2.51 -13.78
C ARG A 54 12.03 -2.03 -14.88
N ARG A 55 11.80 -2.47 -16.13
CA ARG A 55 12.62 -2.06 -17.28
C ARG A 55 12.14 -0.77 -17.94
N THR A 56 10.97 -0.27 -17.55
CA THR A 56 10.30 0.84 -18.22
C THR A 56 10.25 2.09 -17.34
N ILE A 57 10.22 1.93 -16.02
CA ILE A 57 10.13 3.03 -15.05
C ILE A 57 11.29 2.97 -14.06
N ASP A 58 11.66 4.13 -13.53
CA ASP A 58 12.73 4.28 -12.53
C ASP A 58 12.18 4.39 -11.09
N ILE A 59 10.90 4.74 -10.94
CA ILE A 59 10.25 4.83 -9.62
C ILE A 59 9.95 3.44 -9.02
N PRO A 60 9.95 3.30 -7.69
CA PRO A 60 9.78 2.00 -7.03
C PRO A 60 8.43 1.34 -7.31
N ILE A 61 8.49 0.02 -7.50
CA ILE A 61 7.32 -0.83 -7.66
C ILE A 61 6.97 -1.44 -6.31
N VAL A 62 5.78 -1.12 -5.82
CA VAL A 62 5.20 -1.68 -4.61
C VAL A 62 4.34 -2.88 -4.98
N VAL A 63 4.67 -4.04 -4.46
CA VAL A 63 3.92 -5.29 -4.74
C VAL A 63 3.10 -5.69 -3.53
N THR A 64 1.80 -5.89 -3.74
CA THR A 64 0.89 -6.29 -2.66
C THR A 64 1.01 -7.77 -2.34
N VAL A 65 1.10 -8.08 -1.06
CA VAL A 65 1.07 -9.41 -0.45
C VAL A 65 -0.21 -9.53 0.37
N ALA A 66 -1.04 -10.54 0.09
CA ALA A 66 -2.35 -10.71 0.74
C ALA A 66 -2.51 -12.06 1.47
N ASN A 67 -1.51 -12.94 1.42
CA ASN A 67 -1.57 -14.24 2.09
C ASN A 67 -0.18 -14.81 2.32
N HIS A 68 -0.10 -15.78 3.22
CA HIS A 68 1.08 -16.64 3.39
C HIS A 68 1.37 -17.44 2.10
N GLY A 69 2.61 -17.85 1.92
CA GLY A 69 3.03 -18.63 0.76
C GLY A 69 3.31 -17.81 -0.50
N THR A 70 3.38 -16.50 -0.38
CA THR A 70 3.92 -15.64 -1.45
C THR A 70 5.42 -15.93 -1.59
N ASP A 71 5.86 -16.19 -2.81
CA ASP A 71 7.29 -16.34 -3.12
C ASP A 71 7.95 -14.94 -3.16
N TYR A 72 8.42 -14.49 -1.99
CA TYR A 72 9.01 -13.15 -1.83
C TYR A 72 10.27 -12.98 -2.65
N ALA A 73 11.14 -14.01 -2.70
CA ALA A 73 12.38 -13.99 -3.48
C ALA A 73 12.06 -13.70 -4.95
N ARG A 74 11.12 -14.46 -5.49
CA ARG A 74 10.69 -14.27 -6.88
C ARG A 74 10.09 -12.89 -7.12
N ARG A 75 9.30 -12.35 -6.19
CA ARG A 75 8.75 -10.99 -6.33
C ARG A 75 9.82 -9.92 -6.36
N ILE A 76 10.86 -10.07 -5.54
CA ILE A 76 12.03 -9.18 -5.53
C ILE A 76 12.79 -9.30 -6.86
N ASP A 77 13.03 -10.51 -7.33
CA ASP A 77 13.70 -10.75 -8.63
C ASP A 77 12.91 -10.17 -9.80
N ASP A 78 11.58 -10.28 -9.76
CA ASP A 78 10.69 -9.68 -10.74
C ASP A 78 10.76 -8.13 -10.72
N GLY A 79 11.11 -7.51 -9.60
CA GLY A 79 11.31 -6.07 -9.48
C GLY A 79 10.53 -5.38 -8.37
N ALA A 80 10.00 -6.11 -7.40
CA ALA A 80 9.43 -5.51 -6.20
C ALA A 80 10.53 -4.76 -5.41
N ALA A 81 10.33 -3.46 -5.21
CA ALA A 81 11.20 -2.64 -4.39
C ALA A 81 10.65 -2.45 -2.97
N ILE A 82 9.34 -2.56 -2.82
CA ILE A 82 8.61 -2.39 -1.57
C ILE A 82 7.50 -3.44 -1.53
N PHE A 83 7.25 -4.04 -0.37
CA PHE A 83 6.05 -4.84 -0.16
C PHE A 83 4.93 -4.03 0.50
N ASN A 84 3.70 -4.20 0.01
CA ASN A 84 2.49 -3.71 0.65
C ASN A 84 1.72 -4.91 1.21
N VAL A 85 1.75 -5.11 2.52
CA VAL A 85 1.08 -6.25 3.17
C VAL A 85 -0.35 -5.88 3.55
N ALA A 86 -1.32 -6.54 2.92
CA ALA A 86 -2.75 -6.32 3.12
C ALA A 86 -3.47 -7.67 3.24
N ALA A 87 -3.32 -8.33 4.39
CA ALA A 87 -3.76 -9.71 4.64
C ALA A 87 -4.79 -9.81 5.79
N GLY A 88 -5.48 -8.72 6.11
CA GLY A 88 -6.45 -8.68 7.22
C GLY A 88 -5.80 -9.02 8.56
N SER A 89 -6.34 -9.98 9.28
CA SER A 89 -5.81 -10.40 10.59
C SER A 89 -4.41 -11.01 10.53
N ALA A 90 -3.99 -11.54 9.40
CA ALA A 90 -2.66 -12.14 9.21
C ALA A 90 -1.56 -11.11 8.84
N THR A 91 -1.90 -9.82 8.72
CA THR A 91 -0.96 -8.80 8.26
C THR A 91 0.31 -8.75 9.11
N ALA A 92 0.20 -8.68 10.43
CA ALA A 92 1.36 -8.60 11.32
C ALA A 92 2.26 -9.84 11.24
N GLU A 93 1.68 -11.04 11.11
CA GLU A 93 2.41 -12.29 10.97
C GLU A 93 3.23 -12.33 9.66
N ILE A 94 2.60 -11.92 8.55
CA ILE A 94 3.27 -11.85 7.24
C ILE A 94 4.37 -10.77 7.25
N VAL A 95 4.14 -9.63 7.90
CA VAL A 95 5.18 -8.60 8.08
C VAL A 95 6.39 -9.18 8.81
N ALA A 96 6.18 -9.89 9.94
CA ALA A 96 7.24 -10.54 10.69
C ALA A 96 7.98 -11.60 9.86
N GLU A 97 7.25 -12.40 9.08
CA GLU A 97 7.81 -13.40 8.17
C GLU A 97 8.73 -12.78 7.11
N ILE A 98 8.26 -11.69 6.47
CA ILE A 98 9.07 -10.96 5.47
C ILE A 98 10.29 -10.34 6.13
N ARG A 99 10.13 -9.69 7.29
CA ARG A 99 11.22 -9.02 7.99
C ARG A 99 12.31 -9.99 8.44
N ALA A 100 11.95 -11.20 8.86
CA ALA A 100 12.90 -12.22 9.25
C ALA A 100 13.76 -12.71 8.06
N GLN A 101 13.20 -12.77 6.85
CA GLN A 101 13.89 -13.23 5.64
C GLN A 101 14.61 -12.09 4.91
N TYR A 102 14.06 -10.88 4.94
CA TYR A 102 14.53 -9.70 4.21
C TYR A 102 14.57 -8.48 5.15
N PRO A 103 15.63 -8.36 5.98
CA PRO A 103 15.71 -7.31 7.01
C PRO A 103 15.62 -5.87 6.48
N ASP A 104 16.09 -5.64 5.26
CA ASP A 104 16.25 -4.29 4.69
C ASP A 104 15.12 -3.88 3.74
N ILE A 105 14.24 -4.81 3.33
CA ILE A 105 13.18 -4.46 2.38
C ILE A 105 12.15 -3.54 3.03
N PRO A 106 11.77 -2.40 2.39
CA PRO A 106 10.71 -1.57 2.91
C PRO A 106 9.34 -2.28 2.88
N ILE A 107 8.59 -2.16 3.98
CA ILE A 107 7.26 -2.75 4.12
C ILE A 107 6.25 -1.66 4.48
N ILE A 108 5.26 -1.49 3.64
CA ILE A 108 4.02 -0.79 3.94
C ILE A 108 2.99 -1.84 4.36
N ALA A 109 2.20 -1.60 5.39
CA ALA A 109 1.22 -2.58 5.82
C ALA A 109 -0.12 -1.95 6.20
N THR A 110 -1.21 -2.68 6.02
CA THR A 110 -2.53 -2.28 6.50
C THR A 110 -2.60 -2.54 8.01
N GLY A 111 -2.78 -1.49 8.80
CA GLY A 111 -2.72 -1.57 10.27
C GLY A 111 -3.92 -2.25 10.92
N GLY A 112 -5.04 -2.40 10.17
CA GLY A 112 -6.29 -2.92 10.73
C GLY A 112 -7.14 -1.83 11.42
N PRO A 113 -8.27 -2.22 12.05
CA PRO A 113 -9.29 -1.28 12.50
C PRO A 113 -9.05 -0.71 13.90
N SER A 114 -8.06 -1.17 14.66
CA SER A 114 -7.80 -0.74 16.04
C SER A 114 -6.34 -0.34 16.24
N ASP A 115 -6.09 0.54 17.20
CA ASP A 115 -4.75 0.96 17.59
C ASP A 115 -3.87 -0.22 17.98
N GLU A 116 -4.43 -1.21 18.67
CA GLU A 116 -3.72 -2.44 19.04
C GLU A 116 -3.24 -3.22 17.79
N SER A 117 -4.08 -3.33 16.77
CA SER A 117 -3.71 -4.00 15.51
C SER A 117 -2.65 -3.22 14.74
N ILE A 118 -2.72 -1.89 14.79
CA ILE A 118 -1.71 -1.00 14.19
C ILE A 118 -0.36 -1.18 14.89
N LEU A 119 -0.34 -1.07 16.22
CA LEU A 119 0.88 -1.22 17.01
C LEU A 119 1.52 -2.59 16.81
N ARG A 120 0.73 -3.67 16.85
CA ARG A 120 1.22 -5.02 16.57
C ARG A 120 1.86 -5.15 15.19
N THR A 121 1.32 -4.46 14.19
CA THR A 121 1.87 -4.47 12.83
C THR A 121 3.18 -3.67 12.73
N ILE A 122 3.30 -2.57 13.47
CA ILE A 122 4.54 -1.80 13.60
C ILE A 122 5.62 -2.63 14.32
N ASP A 123 5.27 -3.25 15.43
CA ASP A 123 6.18 -4.09 16.23
C ASP A 123 6.68 -5.29 15.42
N ALA A 124 5.86 -5.80 14.50
CA ALA A 124 6.25 -6.84 13.55
C ALA A 124 7.30 -6.39 12.52
N GLY A 125 7.58 -5.09 12.40
CA GLY A 125 8.62 -4.52 11.55
C GLY A 125 8.12 -3.80 10.29
N ALA A 126 6.86 -3.37 10.23
CA ALA A 126 6.38 -2.49 9.16
C ALA A 126 7.04 -1.10 9.26
N ASN A 127 7.46 -0.55 8.11
CA ASN A 127 8.05 0.80 8.03
C ASN A 127 6.99 1.89 7.92
N ALA A 128 5.83 1.56 7.37
CA ALA A 128 4.70 2.48 7.21
C ALA A 128 3.37 1.72 7.30
N ILE A 129 2.35 2.43 7.75
CA ILE A 129 0.99 1.90 7.87
C ILE A 129 0.06 2.63 6.91
N THR A 130 -0.75 1.87 6.16
CA THR A 130 -1.86 2.44 5.43
C THR A 130 -3.04 2.63 6.36
N TYR A 131 -3.55 3.84 6.38
CA TYR A 131 -4.71 4.24 7.16
C TYR A 131 -5.81 4.74 6.23
N THR A 132 -7.03 4.25 6.43
CA THR A 132 -8.21 4.79 5.75
C THR A 132 -8.84 5.83 6.66
N PRO A 133 -8.79 7.13 6.32
CA PRO A 133 -9.39 8.15 7.15
C PRO A 133 -10.91 7.95 7.22
N PRO A 134 -11.56 8.37 8.32
CA PRO A 134 -13.00 8.32 8.42
C PRO A 134 -13.65 9.14 7.30
N SER A 135 -14.74 8.66 6.78
CA SER A 135 -15.51 9.38 5.76
C SER A 135 -16.07 10.69 6.34
N SER A 136 -16.34 11.67 5.47
CA SER A 136 -16.99 12.92 5.89
C SER A 136 -18.32 12.67 6.61
N ALA A 137 -19.08 11.61 6.23
CA ALA A 137 -20.32 11.24 6.89
C ALA A 137 -20.09 10.75 8.33
N GLU A 138 -19.03 9.98 8.56
CA GLU A 138 -18.66 9.50 9.91
C GLU A 138 -18.18 10.66 10.80
N LEU A 139 -17.35 11.56 10.26
CA LEU A 139 -16.93 12.77 10.98
C LEU A 139 -18.12 13.66 11.34
N PHE A 140 -19.03 13.85 10.36
CA PHE A 140 -20.23 14.67 10.59
C PHE A 140 -21.15 14.04 11.65
N LYS A 141 -21.33 12.72 11.63
CA LYS A 141 -22.13 11.99 12.62
C LYS A 141 -21.56 12.20 14.03
N HIS A 142 -20.27 12.01 14.23
CA HIS A 142 -19.59 12.20 15.51
C HIS A 142 -19.71 13.66 16.01
N THR A 143 -19.48 14.63 15.13
CA THR A 143 -19.62 16.05 15.45
C THR A 143 -21.06 16.40 15.87
N MET A 144 -22.07 15.87 15.14
CA MET A 144 -23.49 16.10 15.47
C MET A 144 -23.93 15.41 16.76
N GLU A 145 -23.39 14.24 17.08
CA GLU A 145 -23.61 13.56 18.36
C GLU A 145 -23.07 14.38 19.53
N ARG A 146 -21.84 14.90 19.42
CA ARG A 146 -21.24 15.80 20.43
C ARG A 146 -22.08 17.07 20.62
N TYR A 147 -22.53 17.69 19.52
CA TYR A 147 -23.40 18.87 19.55
C TYR A 147 -24.70 18.59 20.32
N ARG A 148 -25.37 17.44 20.06
CA ARG A 148 -26.60 17.05 20.75
C ARG A 148 -26.39 16.79 22.24
N MET A 149 -25.19 16.38 22.63
CA MET A 149 -24.80 16.16 24.02
C MET A 149 -24.33 17.42 24.74
N GLY A 150 -24.26 18.56 24.06
CA GLY A 150 -23.74 19.82 24.60
C GLY A 150 -22.24 19.81 24.91
N LEU A 151 -21.48 18.93 24.26
CA LEU A 151 -20.03 18.80 24.45
C LEU A 151 -19.27 19.81 23.59
N PRO A 152 -18.14 20.36 24.06
CA PRO A 152 -17.34 21.30 23.30
C PRO A 152 -16.78 20.66 22.03
N TYR A 153 -16.58 21.47 20.99
CA TYR A 153 -15.86 21.07 19.79
C TYR A 153 -14.36 20.99 20.13
N GLU A 154 -13.76 19.87 19.75
CA GLU A 154 -12.30 19.72 19.70
C GLU A 154 -11.83 19.79 18.26
#